data_11188e87077af93a0ab438d4f55ec4dc
#
_entry.id   11188e87077af93a0ab438d4f55ec4dc
#
_cell.length_a   1.000
_cell.length_b   1.000
_cell.length_c   1.000
_cell.angle_alpha   90.00
_cell.angle_beta   90.00
_cell.angle_gamma   90.00
#
_symmetry.space_group_name_H-M   'P 1'
#
loop_
_entity.id
_entity.type
_entity.pdbx_description
1 polymer ?
#
loop_
_entity_poly.entity_id
_entity_poly.type
_entity_poly.pdbx_seq_one_letter_code
_entity_poly.pdbx_strand_id
1 'polypeptide(L)'
;MLYKTLNISKQAVHQHKSVIDRKMEELCYVAMIVEQVRADHPTMGVRDIYYMMRPEGIGRDRFEHYCQELGLSSVRTVNPCRTTDSSGVIRFPNLLEDLSVTKVNQVWQSDITYFEVNGKFYYITFIIDAFSRMIVGYSVSKRLFTEDTVIPALEMAVGFRKGVNLAGLIFHSDGGGQYYSKKFLELTETLHFRNSMCLYSWENGKAERINGVIKNNYLEHRNINSYEELVMEVDHSVALYNNEKPHIKLHRMSPARFEKNFTFAESDFTAPGGREIRLCNQKSRIEMQKKINKKAITNKRQTVNLI
;
A
#
# COMPACT_ATOMS: atom_id res chain seq x y z
N MET A 1 -13.07 -51.74 -30.62
CA MET A 1 -13.17 -51.29 -32.01
C MET A 1 -12.81 -49.79 -32.20
N LEU A 2 -13.22 -48.89 -31.34
CA LEU A 2 -13.02 -47.43 -31.43
C LEU A 2 -11.54 -46.99 -31.63
N TYR A 3 -10.61 -47.59 -30.91
CA TYR A 3 -9.18 -47.24 -30.99
C TYR A 3 -8.55 -47.54 -32.37
N LYS A 4 -8.99 -48.60 -33.04
CA LYS A 4 -8.51 -48.92 -34.40
C LYS A 4 -9.05 -47.97 -35.45
N THR A 5 -10.29 -47.50 -35.27
CA THR A 5 -10.95 -46.55 -36.20
C THR A 5 -10.30 -45.16 -36.15
N LEU A 6 -9.81 -44.77 -34.97
CA LEU A 6 -9.16 -43.46 -34.74
C LEU A 6 -7.64 -43.51 -34.91
N ASN A 7 -7.08 -44.68 -35.21
CA ASN A 7 -5.64 -44.92 -35.33
C ASN A 7 -4.85 -44.49 -34.08
N ILE A 8 -5.43 -44.67 -32.88
CA ILE A 8 -4.87 -44.29 -31.58
C ILE A 8 -4.64 -45.56 -30.74
N SER A 9 -3.48 -45.68 -30.11
CA SER A 9 -3.22 -46.80 -29.21
C SER A 9 -3.99 -46.64 -27.86
N LYS A 10 -4.41 -47.76 -27.24
CA LYS A 10 -5.02 -47.78 -25.93
C LYS A 10 -4.13 -47.08 -24.88
N GLN A 11 -2.82 -47.26 -25.01
CA GLN A 11 -1.83 -46.63 -24.13
C GLN A 11 -1.80 -45.10 -24.27
N ALA A 12 -1.88 -44.58 -25.52
CA ALA A 12 -1.94 -43.15 -25.77
C ALA A 12 -3.20 -42.50 -25.12
N VAL A 13 -4.35 -43.20 -25.18
CA VAL A 13 -5.58 -42.72 -24.55
C VAL A 13 -5.43 -42.67 -23.04
N HIS A 14 -4.84 -43.72 -22.41
CA HIS A 14 -4.59 -43.71 -20.98
C HIS A 14 -3.61 -42.64 -20.56
N GLN A 15 -2.54 -42.45 -21.28
CA GLN A 15 -1.58 -41.36 -21.04
C GLN A 15 -2.25 -39.98 -21.16
N HIS A 16 -3.05 -39.78 -22.22
CA HIS A 16 -3.77 -38.52 -22.40
C HIS A 16 -4.78 -38.26 -21.28
N LYS A 17 -5.52 -39.29 -20.87
CA LYS A 17 -6.42 -39.19 -19.72
C LYS A 17 -5.67 -38.82 -18.45
N SER A 18 -4.56 -39.48 -18.14
CA SER A 18 -3.75 -39.16 -16.96
C SER A 18 -3.20 -37.73 -16.99
N VAL A 19 -2.86 -37.19 -18.17
CA VAL A 19 -2.44 -35.78 -18.31
C VAL A 19 -3.59 -34.82 -18.04
N ILE A 20 -4.79 -35.13 -18.56
CA ILE A 20 -6.00 -34.33 -18.32
C ILE A 20 -6.36 -34.35 -16.83
N ASP A 21 -6.40 -35.54 -16.22
CA ASP A 21 -6.76 -35.71 -14.81
C ASP A 21 -5.80 -34.89 -13.92
N ARG A 22 -4.48 -34.98 -14.18
CA ARG A 22 -3.47 -34.17 -13.47
C ARG A 22 -3.69 -32.67 -13.66
N LYS A 23 -3.97 -32.23 -14.90
CA LYS A 23 -4.25 -30.82 -15.16
C LYS A 23 -5.47 -30.34 -14.40
N MET A 24 -6.53 -31.15 -14.33
CA MET A 24 -7.73 -30.80 -13.56
C MET A 24 -7.46 -30.71 -12.07
N GLU A 25 -6.66 -31.61 -11.50
CA GLU A 25 -6.22 -31.56 -10.10
C GLU A 25 -5.42 -30.27 -9.83
N GLU A 26 -4.47 -29.93 -10.70
CA GLU A 26 -3.68 -28.68 -10.57
C GLU A 26 -4.56 -27.45 -10.70
N LEU A 27 -5.55 -27.40 -11.59
CA LEU A 27 -6.51 -26.31 -11.73
C LEU A 27 -7.36 -26.14 -10.47
N CYS A 28 -7.90 -27.25 -9.93
CA CYS A 28 -8.66 -27.20 -8.67
C CYS A 28 -7.80 -26.70 -7.50
N TYR A 29 -6.56 -27.15 -7.41
CA TYR A 29 -5.63 -26.69 -6.39
C TYR A 29 -5.32 -25.20 -6.50
N VAL A 30 -5.10 -24.68 -7.71
CA VAL A 30 -4.88 -23.26 -7.96
C VAL A 30 -6.13 -22.43 -7.60
N ALA A 31 -7.33 -22.89 -7.97
CA ALA A 31 -8.59 -22.23 -7.63
C ALA A 31 -8.76 -22.10 -6.11
N MET A 32 -8.54 -23.20 -5.38
CA MET A 32 -8.63 -23.24 -3.91
C MET A 32 -7.66 -22.26 -3.25
N ILE A 33 -6.40 -22.21 -3.69
CA ILE A 33 -5.40 -21.24 -3.17
C ILE A 33 -5.86 -19.80 -3.39
N VAL A 34 -6.32 -19.47 -4.61
CA VAL A 34 -6.75 -18.11 -4.94
C VAL A 34 -7.96 -17.71 -4.12
N GLU A 35 -8.95 -18.60 -3.96
CA GLU A 35 -10.14 -18.36 -3.16
C GLU A 35 -9.79 -18.14 -1.69
N GLN A 36 -8.96 -19.00 -1.11
CA GLN A 36 -8.50 -18.89 0.26
C GLN A 36 -7.79 -17.56 0.53
N VAL A 37 -6.85 -17.17 -0.34
CA VAL A 37 -6.12 -15.91 -0.16
C VAL A 37 -7.05 -14.70 -0.37
N ARG A 38 -7.97 -14.77 -1.31
CA ARG A 38 -8.90 -13.65 -1.58
C ARG A 38 -9.99 -13.49 -0.53
N ALA A 39 -10.21 -14.45 0.32
CA ALA A 39 -11.07 -14.25 1.50
C ALA A 39 -10.53 -13.12 2.40
N ASP A 40 -9.23 -13.04 2.57
CA ASP A 40 -8.57 -12.00 3.38
C ASP A 40 -8.02 -10.84 2.54
N HIS A 41 -7.58 -11.11 1.32
CA HIS A 41 -6.98 -10.13 0.39
C HIS A 41 -7.79 -10.03 -0.93
N PRO A 42 -8.98 -9.43 -0.93
CA PRO A 42 -9.96 -9.53 -2.04
C PRO A 42 -9.41 -9.14 -3.42
N THR A 43 -8.54 -8.14 -3.47
CA THR A 43 -7.99 -7.61 -4.74
C THR A 43 -6.56 -8.06 -5.03
N MET A 44 -6.01 -9.03 -4.27
CA MET A 44 -4.63 -9.45 -4.46
C MET A 44 -4.43 -10.06 -5.85
N GLY A 45 -3.43 -9.54 -6.58
CA GLY A 45 -3.07 -10.03 -7.91
C GLY A 45 -2.49 -11.44 -7.85
N VAL A 46 -2.78 -12.26 -8.87
CA VAL A 46 -2.37 -13.68 -8.95
C VAL A 46 -0.86 -13.89 -8.76
N ARG A 47 -0.04 -12.94 -9.24
CA ARG A 47 1.42 -12.99 -9.05
C ARG A 47 1.83 -12.80 -7.60
N ASP A 48 1.16 -11.92 -6.85
CA ASP A 48 1.43 -11.71 -5.43
C ASP A 48 0.94 -12.90 -4.61
N ILE A 49 -0.20 -13.51 -4.99
CA ILE A 49 -0.69 -14.77 -4.41
C ILE A 49 0.36 -15.88 -4.58
N TYR A 50 0.91 -16.04 -5.79
CA TYR A 50 1.97 -17.03 -6.01
C TYR A 50 3.18 -16.84 -5.10
N TYR A 51 3.67 -15.60 -4.96
CA TYR A 51 4.83 -15.32 -4.10
C TYR A 51 4.54 -15.46 -2.61
N MET A 52 3.30 -15.27 -2.20
CA MET A 52 2.85 -15.46 -0.84
C MET A 52 2.75 -16.94 -0.49
N MET A 53 2.09 -17.73 -1.32
CA MET A 53 1.76 -19.14 -1.06
C MET A 53 2.85 -20.12 -1.50
N ARG A 54 3.57 -19.83 -2.58
CA ARG A 54 4.61 -20.68 -3.19
C ARG A 54 4.18 -22.13 -3.33
N PRO A 55 3.11 -22.40 -4.12
CA PRO A 55 2.55 -23.75 -4.25
C PRO A 55 3.60 -24.74 -4.77
N GLU A 56 3.66 -25.89 -4.13
CA GLU A 56 4.58 -26.98 -4.54
C GLU A 56 4.19 -27.55 -5.90
N GLY A 57 5.18 -27.88 -6.71
CA GLY A 57 4.98 -28.53 -8.00
C GLY A 57 4.45 -27.63 -9.13
N ILE A 58 4.05 -26.40 -8.85
CA ILE A 58 3.53 -25.46 -9.84
C ILE A 58 4.43 -24.21 -9.90
N GLY A 59 5.08 -24.01 -11.05
CA GLY A 59 5.88 -22.81 -11.29
C GLY A 59 5.00 -21.57 -11.53
N ARG A 60 5.58 -20.39 -11.33
CA ARG A 60 4.87 -19.10 -11.44
C ARG A 60 4.08 -18.95 -12.75
N ASP A 61 4.70 -19.21 -13.88
CA ASP A 61 4.09 -18.97 -15.19
C ASP A 61 2.91 -19.93 -15.44
N ARG A 62 3.02 -21.18 -14.95
CA ARG A 62 1.92 -22.16 -14.97
C ARG A 62 0.78 -21.72 -14.04
N PHE A 63 1.10 -21.24 -12.86
CA PHE A 63 0.10 -20.72 -11.91
C PHE A 63 -0.67 -19.52 -12.50
N GLU A 64 0.05 -18.53 -13.07
CA GLU A 64 -0.58 -17.38 -13.73
C GLU A 64 -1.44 -17.80 -14.93
N HIS A 65 -0.98 -18.77 -15.73
CA HIS A 65 -1.74 -19.32 -16.85
C HIS A 65 -3.03 -20.01 -16.39
N TYR A 66 -2.98 -20.83 -15.35
CA TYR A 66 -4.17 -21.48 -14.79
C TYR A 66 -5.16 -20.48 -14.19
N CYS A 67 -4.68 -19.43 -13.53
CA CYS A 67 -5.54 -18.34 -13.08
C CYS A 67 -6.24 -17.61 -14.24
N GLN A 68 -5.58 -17.45 -15.40
CA GLN A 68 -6.21 -16.88 -16.60
C GLN A 68 -7.26 -17.82 -17.18
N GLU A 69 -6.95 -19.12 -17.28
CA GLU A 69 -7.86 -20.14 -17.78
C GLU A 69 -9.13 -20.24 -16.92
N LEU A 70 -9.00 -20.07 -15.59
CA LEU A 70 -10.10 -20.06 -14.63
C LEU A 70 -10.82 -18.70 -14.51
N GLY A 71 -10.39 -17.67 -15.25
CA GLY A 71 -10.98 -16.34 -15.14
C GLY A 71 -10.70 -15.62 -13.81
N LEU A 72 -9.69 -16.05 -13.07
CA LEU A 72 -9.34 -15.54 -11.74
C LEU A 72 -8.41 -14.29 -11.77
N SER A 73 -8.29 -13.60 -12.89
CA SER A 73 -7.57 -12.33 -12.97
C SER A 73 -8.20 -11.28 -12.05
N SER A 74 -7.37 -10.46 -11.37
CA SER A 74 -7.90 -9.39 -10.52
C SER A 74 -8.53 -8.28 -11.36
N VAL A 75 -9.70 -7.83 -10.96
CA VAL A 75 -10.36 -6.66 -11.54
C VAL A 75 -9.67 -5.40 -11.00
N ARG A 76 -9.30 -4.47 -11.89
CA ARG A 76 -8.81 -3.16 -11.47
C ARG A 76 -9.97 -2.30 -11.01
N THR A 77 -9.94 -1.87 -9.76
CA THR A 77 -10.83 -0.80 -9.28
C THR A 77 -10.39 0.54 -9.87
N VAL A 78 -11.34 1.28 -10.44
CA VAL A 78 -11.08 2.64 -10.95
C VAL A 78 -11.05 3.57 -9.75
N ASN A 79 -9.94 4.31 -9.57
CA ASN A 79 -9.84 5.29 -8.50
C ASN A 79 -10.82 6.45 -8.71
N PRO A 80 -11.71 6.72 -7.76
CA PRO A 80 -12.52 7.93 -7.80
C PRO A 80 -11.71 9.17 -7.38
N CYS A 81 -12.24 10.27 -7.75
CA CYS A 81 -11.95 11.67 -7.59
C CYS A 81 -10.95 12.11 -6.50
N ARG A 82 -10.10 13.03 -6.89
CA ARG A 82 -9.18 13.81 -6.04
C ARG A 82 -9.98 14.85 -5.23
N THR A 83 -9.88 14.83 -3.91
CA THR A 83 -10.77 15.58 -3.01
C THR A 83 -10.12 16.73 -2.24
N THR A 84 -8.83 17.01 -2.36
CA THR A 84 -8.17 18.05 -1.56
C THR A 84 -7.39 19.04 -2.45
N ASP A 85 -7.76 20.30 -2.36
CA ASP A 85 -6.95 21.44 -2.80
C ASP A 85 -6.27 22.01 -1.55
N SER A 86 -5.01 21.65 -1.34
CA SER A 86 -4.21 22.14 -0.23
C SER A 86 -3.34 23.32 -0.68
N SER A 87 -3.96 24.41 -1.14
CA SER A 87 -3.29 25.70 -1.29
C SER A 87 -3.14 26.37 0.08
N GLY A 88 -2.35 25.75 0.96
CA GLY A 88 -2.21 26.16 2.34
C GLY A 88 -0.91 26.89 2.66
N VAL A 89 -0.89 27.57 3.79
CA VAL A 89 0.28 28.25 4.35
C VAL A 89 1.33 27.20 4.72
N ILE A 90 2.54 27.34 4.15
CA ILE A 90 3.70 26.50 4.49
C ILE A 90 4.08 26.76 5.95
N ARG A 91 4.04 25.73 6.80
CA ARG A 91 4.39 25.83 8.22
C ARG A 91 5.71 25.17 8.56
N PHE A 92 6.09 24.12 7.83
CA PHE A 92 7.36 23.42 7.99
C PHE A 92 8.06 23.27 6.65
N PRO A 93 9.41 23.30 6.62
CA PRO A 93 10.14 22.99 5.40
C PRO A 93 9.92 21.54 4.99
N ASN A 94 9.99 21.26 3.68
CA ASN A 94 10.03 19.90 3.19
C ASN A 94 11.44 19.30 3.41
N LEU A 95 11.59 18.48 4.44
CA LEU A 95 12.85 17.84 4.80
C LEU A 95 13.15 16.60 3.95
N LEU A 96 12.26 16.23 3.01
CA LEU A 96 12.41 15.02 2.19
C LEU A 96 12.93 15.32 0.78
N GLU A 97 13.14 16.57 0.42
CA GLU A 97 13.40 16.98 -0.97
C GLU A 97 14.62 16.27 -1.58
N ASP A 98 15.72 16.16 -0.83
CA ASP A 98 16.95 15.50 -1.26
C ASP A 98 17.36 14.35 -0.32
N LEU A 99 16.43 13.89 0.53
CA LEU A 99 16.72 12.87 1.52
C LEU A 99 16.58 11.47 0.92
N SER A 100 17.66 10.68 1.01
CA SER A 100 17.61 9.23 0.82
C SER A 100 17.24 8.55 2.13
N VAL A 101 16.13 7.80 2.13
CA VAL A 101 15.72 7.01 3.30
C VAL A 101 16.40 5.66 3.25
N THR A 102 17.26 5.40 4.24
CA THR A 102 18.15 4.24 4.25
C THR A 102 17.90 3.28 5.40
N LYS A 103 17.10 3.69 6.41
CA LYS A 103 16.82 2.85 7.59
C LYS A 103 15.41 3.03 8.11
N VAL A 104 14.97 2.06 8.89
CA VAL A 104 13.72 2.09 9.66
C VAL A 104 13.74 3.25 10.66
N ASN A 105 12.60 3.87 10.91
CA ASN A 105 12.41 4.99 11.83
C ASN A 105 13.22 6.26 11.49
N GLN A 106 13.64 6.41 10.24
CA GLN A 106 14.25 7.66 9.76
C GLN A 106 13.20 8.69 9.38
N VAL A 107 12.15 8.23 8.70
CA VAL A 107 11.03 9.06 8.24
C VAL A 107 9.72 8.30 8.45
N TRP A 108 8.80 8.92 9.14
CA TRP A 108 7.39 8.51 9.15
C TRP A 108 6.57 9.46 8.30
N GLN A 109 5.65 8.91 7.51
CA GLN A 109 4.70 9.68 6.72
C GLN A 109 3.29 9.43 7.22
N SER A 110 2.49 10.49 7.32
CA SER A 110 1.11 10.42 7.78
C SER A 110 0.17 11.14 6.83
N ASP A 111 -1.05 10.61 6.74
CA ASP A 111 -2.14 11.23 6.02
C ASP A 111 -3.48 10.78 6.63
N ILE A 112 -4.50 11.63 6.51
CA ILE A 112 -5.86 11.36 7.00
C ILE A 112 -6.75 11.08 5.79
N THR A 113 -7.46 9.97 5.82
CA THR A 113 -8.51 9.66 4.85
C THR A 113 -9.87 9.56 5.54
N TYR A 114 -10.92 9.47 4.77
CA TYR A 114 -12.26 9.22 5.29
C TYR A 114 -12.88 7.98 4.65
N PHE A 115 -13.79 7.35 5.40
CA PHE A 115 -14.58 6.22 4.95
C PHE A 115 -16.04 6.44 5.33
N GLU A 116 -16.94 6.15 4.41
CA GLU A 116 -18.37 6.33 4.61
C GLU A 116 -19.02 5.03 5.06
N VAL A 117 -19.78 5.09 6.16
CA VAL A 117 -20.61 3.98 6.65
C VAL A 117 -22.02 4.51 6.89
N ASN A 118 -23.00 3.99 6.18
CA ASN A 118 -24.42 4.35 6.29
C ASN A 118 -24.68 5.87 6.23
N GLY A 119 -24.04 6.56 5.27
CA GLY A 119 -24.18 8.01 5.06
C GLY A 119 -23.44 8.89 6.07
N LYS A 120 -22.60 8.31 6.93
CA LYS A 120 -21.74 9.03 7.88
C LYS A 120 -20.28 8.84 7.55
N PHE A 121 -19.52 9.94 7.58
CA PHE A 121 -18.08 9.90 7.36
C PHE A 121 -17.33 9.69 8.67
N TYR A 122 -16.37 8.77 8.63
CA TYR A 122 -15.40 8.50 9.69
C TYR A 122 -14.00 8.76 9.15
N TYR A 123 -13.10 9.19 10.02
CA TYR A 123 -11.75 9.59 9.65
C TYR A 123 -10.75 8.52 10.08
N ILE A 124 -9.85 8.17 9.19
CA ILE A 124 -8.83 7.16 9.44
C ILE A 124 -7.48 7.83 9.20
N THR A 125 -6.62 7.79 10.21
CA THR A 125 -5.24 8.28 10.10
C THR A 125 -4.31 7.10 10.05
N PHE A 126 -3.37 7.09 9.11
CA PHE A 126 -2.28 6.12 9.08
C PHE A 126 -0.94 6.81 9.22
N ILE A 127 -0.03 6.19 9.97
CA ILE A 127 1.38 6.56 10.06
C ILE A 127 2.20 5.39 9.55
N ILE A 128 3.02 5.63 8.54
CA ILE A 128 3.84 4.61 7.91
C ILE A 128 5.32 4.92 8.05
N ASP A 129 6.12 3.91 8.26
CA ASP A 129 7.56 3.98 8.08
C ASP A 129 7.89 4.03 6.58
N ALA A 130 8.57 5.09 6.15
CA ALA A 130 8.83 5.35 4.75
C ALA A 130 9.84 4.36 4.13
N PHE A 131 10.67 3.71 4.95
CA PHE A 131 11.63 2.71 4.51
C PHE A 131 11.00 1.33 4.38
N SER A 132 10.45 0.80 5.46
CA SER A 132 9.87 -0.54 5.52
C SER A 132 8.45 -0.63 4.99
N ARG A 133 7.76 0.50 4.80
CA ARG A 133 6.34 0.60 4.45
C ARG A 133 5.40 0.01 5.50
N MET A 134 5.90 -0.25 6.70
CA MET A 134 5.11 -0.70 7.84
C MET A 134 4.15 0.39 8.27
N ILE A 135 2.89 0.07 8.46
CA ILE A 135 1.96 0.93 9.19
C ILE A 135 2.31 0.77 10.67
N VAL A 136 2.90 1.81 11.24
CA VAL A 136 3.40 1.80 12.63
C VAL A 136 2.37 2.33 13.62
N GLY A 137 1.42 3.12 13.15
CA GLY A 137 0.31 3.63 13.95
C GLY A 137 -0.88 4.01 13.09
N TYR A 138 -2.06 3.96 13.67
CA TYR A 138 -3.31 4.38 13.04
C TYR A 138 -4.36 4.72 14.08
N SER A 139 -5.38 5.42 13.63
CA SER A 139 -6.57 5.72 14.44
C SER A 139 -7.81 5.76 13.56
N VAL A 140 -8.97 5.43 14.13
CA VAL A 140 -10.29 5.62 13.51
C VAL A 140 -11.09 6.56 14.37
N SER A 141 -11.70 7.59 13.80
CA SER A 141 -12.39 8.62 14.56
C SER A 141 -13.72 9.04 13.94
N LYS A 142 -14.65 9.45 14.80
CA LYS A 142 -15.93 10.07 14.42
C LYS A 142 -15.79 11.56 14.10
N ARG A 143 -14.68 12.19 14.48
CA ARG A 143 -14.42 13.64 14.35
C ARG A 143 -13.03 13.90 13.81
N LEU A 144 -12.87 15.00 13.06
CA LEU A 144 -11.61 15.39 12.43
C LEU A 144 -10.75 16.30 13.35
N PHE A 145 -10.81 16.13 14.65
CA PHE A 145 -9.93 16.86 15.58
C PHE A 145 -8.59 16.14 15.73
N THR A 146 -7.54 16.90 16.01
CA THR A 146 -6.18 16.36 16.20
C THR A 146 -6.14 15.31 17.32
N GLU A 147 -6.84 15.57 18.41
CA GLU A 147 -6.95 14.71 19.58
C GLU A 147 -7.63 13.38 19.32
N ASP A 148 -8.47 13.34 18.27
CA ASP A 148 -9.23 12.14 17.91
C ASP A 148 -8.56 11.38 16.74
N THR A 149 -7.64 12.02 15.99
CA THR A 149 -7.04 11.49 14.76
C THR A 149 -5.53 11.30 14.90
N VAL A 150 -4.75 12.37 14.76
CA VAL A 150 -3.29 12.28 14.63
C VAL A 150 -2.61 11.88 15.95
N ILE A 151 -3.08 12.39 17.08
CA ILE A 151 -2.46 12.09 18.41
C ILE A 151 -2.59 10.60 18.74
N PRO A 152 -3.77 9.96 18.73
CA PRO A 152 -3.88 8.53 19.01
C PRO A 152 -3.05 7.66 18.06
N ALA A 153 -3.01 8.03 16.78
CA ALA A 153 -2.18 7.32 15.79
C ALA A 153 -0.68 7.44 16.12
N LEU A 154 -0.23 8.65 16.53
CA LEU A 154 1.16 8.89 16.89
C LEU A 154 1.55 8.18 18.20
N GLU A 155 0.70 8.22 19.20
CA GLU A 155 0.89 7.49 20.47
C GLU A 155 0.98 5.98 20.22
N MET A 156 0.10 5.43 19.37
CA MET A 156 0.18 4.02 18.94
C MET A 156 1.53 3.73 18.27
N ALA A 157 1.97 4.58 17.34
CA ALA A 157 3.23 4.39 16.61
C ALA A 157 4.45 4.40 17.54
N VAL A 158 4.48 5.33 18.51
CA VAL A 158 5.53 5.41 19.54
C VAL A 158 5.48 4.18 20.45
N GLY A 159 4.28 3.77 20.86
CA GLY A 159 4.07 2.55 21.65
C GLY A 159 4.51 1.28 20.93
N PHE A 160 4.24 1.19 19.63
CA PHE A 160 4.69 0.09 18.76
C PHE A 160 6.23 0.02 18.67
N ARG A 161 6.92 1.15 18.70
CA ARG A 161 8.39 1.27 18.70
C ARG A 161 9.00 1.39 20.12
N LYS A 162 8.29 0.92 21.13
CA LYS A 162 8.77 0.99 22.53
C LYS A 162 10.19 0.42 22.67
N GLY A 163 11.07 1.20 23.31
CA GLY A 163 12.48 0.84 23.51
C GLY A 163 13.42 1.25 22.38
N VAL A 164 12.90 1.81 21.28
CA VAL A 164 13.71 2.37 20.20
C VAL A 164 13.90 3.86 20.41
N ASN A 165 15.12 4.37 20.22
CA ASN A 165 15.35 5.81 20.21
C ASN A 165 14.85 6.41 18.89
N LEU A 166 13.80 7.24 19.00
CA LEU A 166 13.16 7.92 17.88
C LEU A 166 13.58 9.38 17.72
N ALA A 167 14.49 9.89 18.57
CA ALA A 167 14.94 11.28 18.49
C ALA A 167 15.53 11.60 17.11
N GLY A 168 15.11 12.73 16.52
CA GLY A 168 15.51 13.15 15.17
C GLY A 168 14.72 12.52 14.03
N LEU A 169 13.75 11.64 14.30
CA LEU A 169 12.82 11.12 13.31
C LEU A 169 12.12 12.27 12.59
N ILE A 170 12.05 12.19 11.26
CA ILE A 170 11.28 13.14 10.46
C ILE A 170 9.84 12.66 10.37
N PHE A 171 8.92 13.45 10.92
CA PHE A 171 7.50 13.24 10.77
C PHE A 171 6.99 14.12 9.62
N HIS A 172 6.60 13.50 8.52
CA HIS A 172 6.19 14.17 7.30
C HIS A 172 4.69 13.99 7.05
N SER A 173 4.00 15.10 6.79
CA SER A 173 2.56 15.10 6.53
C SER A 173 2.19 16.11 5.45
N ASP A 174 0.92 16.12 5.09
CA ASP A 174 0.33 17.18 4.29
C ASP A 174 0.15 18.48 5.10
N GLY A 175 -0.43 19.52 4.48
CA GLY A 175 -0.73 20.80 5.11
C GLY A 175 -1.97 20.81 6.01
N GLY A 176 -2.51 19.66 6.41
CA GLY A 176 -3.71 19.55 7.23
C GLY A 176 -3.56 20.19 8.62
N GLY A 177 -4.59 20.94 9.08
CA GLY A 177 -4.60 21.66 10.36
C GLY A 177 -4.24 20.84 11.58
N GLN A 178 -4.50 19.53 11.51
CA GLN A 178 -4.25 18.56 12.57
C GLN A 178 -2.75 18.43 12.90
N TYR A 179 -1.88 18.57 11.90
CA TYR A 179 -0.42 18.38 12.02
C TYR A 179 0.33 19.63 12.54
N TYR A 180 -0.36 20.73 12.76
CA TYR A 180 0.23 21.93 13.38
C TYR A 180 -0.61 22.47 14.54
N SER A 181 -1.51 21.69 15.08
CA SER A 181 -2.18 22.01 16.34
C SER A 181 -1.17 22.07 17.47
N LYS A 182 -1.45 22.92 18.46
CA LYS A 182 -0.55 23.10 19.62
C LYS A 182 -0.21 21.77 20.29
N LYS A 183 -1.20 20.90 20.52
CA LYS A 183 -1.01 19.60 21.17
C LYS A 183 -0.12 18.66 20.36
N PHE A 184 -0.27 18.64 19.03
CA PHE A 184 0.59 17.83 18.18
C PHE A 184 2.04 18.33 18.22
N LEU A 185 2.24 19.65 18.16
CA LEU A 185 3.58 20.24 18.22
C LEU A 185 4.28 19.96 19.56
N GLU A 186 3.58 20.12 20.68
CA GLU A 186 4.09 19.79 22.00
C GLU A 186 4.50 18.32 22.12
N LEU A 187 3.69 17.41 21.55
CA LEU A 187 4.00 15.98 21.53
C LEU A 187 5.24 15.67 20.69
N THR A 188 5.31 16.20 19.46
CA THR A 188 6.47 15.96 18.57
C THR A 188 7.76 16.61 19.09
N GLU A 189 7.68 17.74 19.78
CA GLU A 189 8.79 18.38 20.48
C GLU A 189 9.30 17.51 21.65
N THR A 190 8.39 16.99 22.47
CA THR A 190 8.72 16.07 23.58
C THR A 190 9.41 14.81 23.08
N LEU A 191 9.00 14.30 21.90
CA LEU A 191 9.60 13.14 21.26
C LEU A 191 10.89 13.48 20.48
N HIS A 192 11.30 14.74 20.43
CA HIS A 192 12.40 15.24 19.62
C HIS A 192 12.28 14.92 18.13
N PHE A 193 11.07 14.95 17.59
CA PHE A 193 10.82 14.75 16.17
C PHE A 193 11.07 16.03 15.38
N ARG A 194 11.38 15.86 14.10
CA ARG A 194 11.51 16.95 13.14
C ARG A 194 10.29 16.97 12.24
N ASN A 195 9.40 17.96 12.41
CA ASN A 195 8.23 18.09 11.57
C ASN A 195 8.60 18.55 10.17
N SER A 196 7.99 17.94 9.18
CA SER A 196 8.18 18.20 7.75
C SER A 196 6.83 18.23 7.05
N MET A 197 6.66 19.12 6.10
CA MET A 197 5.40 19.25 5.38
C MET A 197 5.63 19.18 3.87
N CYS A 198 4.78 18.49 3.15
CA CYS A 198 4.79 18.53 1.69
C CYS A 198 4.15 19.85 1.18
N LEU A 199 4.71 20.38 0.10
CA LEU A 199 4.12 21.49 -0.64
C LEU A 199 3.04 21.01 -1.60
N TYR A 200 3.21 19.80 -2.09
CA TYR A 200 2.35 19.19 -3.08
C TYR A 200 1.98 17.77 -2.63
N SER A 201 0.75 17.36 -2.90
CA SER A 201 0.22 16.05 -2.49
C SER A 201 1.08 14.86 -2.94
N TRP A 202 1.71 14.93 -4.11
CA TRP A 202 2.59 13.84 -4.58
C TRP A 202 3.88 13.64 -3.75
N GLU A 203 4.25 14.60 -2.91
CA GLU A 203 5.41 14.48 -2.02
C GLU A 203 5.08 13.58 -0.82
N ASN A 204 3.79 13.44 -0.44
CA ASN A 204 3.29 12.49 0.56
C ASN A 204 2.75 11.18 -0.05
N GLY A 205 3.16 10.85 -1.26
CA GLY A 205 2.59 9.77 -2.07
C GLY A 205 2.67 8.35 -1.47
N LYS A 206 3.47 8.12 -0.41
CA LYS A 206 3.47 6.81 0.29
C LYS A 206 2.29 6.71 1.25
N ALA A 207 2.00 7.76 2.01
CA ALA A 207 0.85 7.79 2.90
C ALA A 207 -0.47 7.78 2.10
N GLU A 208 -0.58 8.60 1.05
CA GLU A 208 -1.74 8.55 0.13
C GLU A 208 -1.96 7.14 -0.45
N ARG A 209 -0.86 6.46 -0.84
CA ARG A 209 -0.94 5.11 -1.37
C ARG A 209 -1.44 4.10 -0.33
N ILE A 210 -1.04 4.23 0.93
CA ILE A 210 -1.54 3.36 2.00
C ILE A 210 -3.03 3.57 2.22
N ASN A 211 -3.49 4.82 2.28
CA ASN A 211 -4.91 5.15 2.34
C ASN A 211 -5.68 4.44 1.22
N GLY A 212 -5.21 4.57 -0.02
CA GLY A 212 -5.80 3.88 -1.15
C GLY A 212 -5.76 2.35 -1.04
N VAL A 213 -4.67 1.77 -0.55
CA VAL A 213 -4.55 0.32 -0.38
C VAL A 213 -5.51 -0.20 0.69
N ILE A 214 -5.55 0.40 1.88
CA ILE A 214 -6.43 -0.07 2.95
C ILE A 214 -7.89 0.14 2.55
N LYS A 215 -8.25 1.31 2.05
CA LYS A 215 -9.61 1.63 1.66
C LYS A 215 -10.10 0.74 0.51
N ASN A 216 -9.42 0.80 -0.63
CA ASN A 216 -9.93 0.21 -1.88
C ASN A 216 -9.67 -1.30 -1.99
N ASN A 217 -8.65 -1.84 -1.31
CA ASN A 217 -8.31 -3.25 -1.44
C ASN A 217 -8.87 -4.11 -0.30
N TYR A 218 -9.25 -3.47 0.82
CA TYR A 218 -9.79 -4.18 1.98
C TYR A 218 -11.17 -3.65 2.37
N LEU A 219 -11.30 -2.41 2.86
CA LEU A 219 -12.54 -1.93 3.47
C LEU A 219 -13.74 -1.93 2.51
N GLU A 220 -13.55 -1.52 1.24
CA GLU A 220 -14.62 -1.50 0.22
C GLU A 220 -15.16 -2.90 -0.15
N HIS A 221 -14.44 -3.95 0.24
CA HIS A 221 -14.83 -5.35 0.01
C HIS A 221 -15.41 -6.03 1.27
N ARG A 222 -15.60 -5.27 2.35
CA ARG A 222 -16.17 -5.75 3.61
C ARG A 222 -17.54 -5.16 3.83
N ASN A 223 -18.40 -5.91 4.49
CA ASN A 223 -19.73 -5.44 4.88
C ASN A 223 -19.63 -4.71 6.22
N ILE A 224 -19.42 -3.38 6.19
CA ILE A 224 -19.20 -2.53 7.35
C ILE A 224 -20.44 -1.68 7.58
N ASN A 225 -21.16 -1.91 8.69
CA ASN A 225 -22.45 -1.28 9.00
C ASN A 225 -22.41 -0.38 10.24
N SER A 226 -21.31 -0.40 11.00
CA SER A 226 -21.14 0.41 12.21
C SER A 226 -19.73 0.97 12.34
N TYR A 227 -19.58 1.94 13.25
CA TYR A 227 -18.26 2.46 13.62
C TYR A 227 -17.36 1.40 14.25
N GLU A 228 -17.93 0.58 15.09
CA GLU A 228 -17.25 -0.49 15.80
C GLU A 228 -16.73 -1.56 14.81
N GLU A 229 -17.54 -1.92 13.82
CA GLU A 229 -17.13 -2.79 12.71
C GLU A 229 -16.02 -2.14 11.87
N LEU A 230 -16.12 -0.83 11.58
CA LEU A 230 -15.06 -0.13 10.86
C LEU A 230 -13.73 -0.18 11.61
N VAL A 231 -13.75 0.02 12.94
CA VAL A 231 -12.53 -0.08 13.77
C VAL A 231 -11.93 -1.47 13.66
N MET A 232 -12.73 -2.53 13.81
CA MET A 232 -12.27 -3.92 13.72
C MET A 232 -11.71 -4.25 12.32
N GLU A 233 -12.36 -3.78 11.26
CA GLU A 233 -11.91 -4.04 9.88
C GLU A 233 -10.66 -3.25 9.52
N VAL A 234 -10.45 -2.06 10.09
CA VAL A 234 -9.18 -1.31 9.94
C VAL A 234 -8.05 -2.05 10.66
N ASP A 235 -8.28 -2.52 11.89
CA ASP A 235 -7.33 -3.34 12.65
C ASP A 235 -6.91 -4.58 11.87
N HIS A 236 -7.89 -5.33 11.39
CA HIS A 236 -7.67 -6.53 10.59
C HIS A 236 -6.92 -6.25 9.29
N SER A 237 -7.33 -5.22 8.56
CA SER A 237 -6.69 -4.81 7.30
C SER A 237 -5.23 -4.38 7.49
N VAL A 238 -4.94 -3.66 8.57
CA VAL A 238 -3.56 -3.27 8.92
C VAL A 238 -2.72 -4.49 9.27
N ALA A 239 -3.28 -5.45 10.02
CA ALA A 239 -2.59 -6.70 10.35
C ALA A 239 -2.24 -7.50 9.08
N LEU A 240 -3.21 -7.68 8.17
CA LEU A 240 -3.00 -8.36 6.88
C LEU A 240 -1.96 -7.62 6.01
N TYR A 241 -2.06 -6.29 5.94
CA TYR A 241 -1.11 -5.47 5.19
C TYR A 241 0.32 -5.62 5.71
N ASN A 242 0.50 -5.49 7.01
CA ASN A 242 1.82 -5.52 7.64
C ASN A 242 2.46 -6.90 7.62
N ASN A 243 1.68 -7.97 7.88
CA ASN A 243 2.24 -9.30 8.10
C ASN A 243 2.26 -10.17 6.84
N GLU A 244 1.32 -9.97 5.91
CA GLU A 244 1.08 -10.92 4.83
C GLU A 244 1.29 -10.35 3.44
N LYS A 245 0.85 -9.09 3.19
CA LYS A 245 0.85 -8.53 1.85
C LYS A 245 2.25 -8.40 1.26
N PRO A 246 2.59 -9.07 0.12
CA PRO A 246 3.87 -8.94 -0.53
C PRO A 246 4.04 -7.56 -1.19
N HIS A 247 5.20 -6.96 -1.06
CA HIS A 247 5.55 -5.69 -1.69
C HIS A 247 6.71 -5.84 -2.67
N ILE A 248 6.53 -5.44 -3.92
CA ILE A 248 7.57 -5.49 -4.96
C ILE A 248 8.84 -4.73 -4.51
N LYS A 249 8.66 -3.54 -3.88
CA LYS A 249 9.76 -2.71 -3.40
C LYS A 249 10.50 -3.29 -2.18
N LEU A 250 9.91 -4.30 -1.53
CA LEU A 250 10.48 -5.03 -0.40
C LEU A 250 10.85 -6.46 -0.80
N HIS A 251 11.26 -6.68 -2.04
CA HIS A 251 11.63 -8.00 -2.55
C HIS A 251 10.54 -9.07 -2.36
N ARG A 252 9.28 -8.69 -2.53
CA ARG A 252 8.12 -9.55 -2.32
C ARG A 252 7.94 -10.03 -0.88
N MET A 253 8.56 -9.36 0.08
CA MET A 253 8.28 -9.58 1.50
C MET A 253 7.15 -8.68 1.96
N SER A 254 6.46 -9.09 3.03
CA SER A 254 5.59 -8.19 3.79
C SER A 254 6.43 -7.18 4.59
N PRO A 255 5.88 -6.02 4.98
CA PRO A 255 6.59 -5.02 5.79
C PRO A 255 7.23 -5.61 7.05
N ALA A 256 6.48 -6.41 7.82
CA ALA A 256 6.97 -7.04 9.05
C ALA A 256 8.13 -8.01 8.79
N ARG A 257 8.02 -8.84 7.73
CA ARG A 257 9.09 -9.75 7.35
C ARG A 257 10.34 -9.00 6.87
N PHE A 258 10.14 -7.91 6.16
CA PHE A 258 11.23 -7.06 5.69
C PHE A 258 11.99 -6.45 6.87
N GLU A 259 11.31 -5.82 7.83
CA GLU A 259 11.95 -5.26 9.02
C GLU A 259 12.69 -6.31 9.84
N LYS A 260 12.07 -7.48 10.06
CA LYS A 260 12.71 -8.58 10.78
C LYS A 260 14.02 -9.02 10.12
N ASN A 261 14.04 -9.14 8.81
CA ASN A 261 15.25 -9.53 8.08
C ASN A 261 16.31 -8.42 8.06
N PHE A 262 15.88 -7.15 8.05
CA PHE A 262 16.78 -6.01 8.01
C PHE A 262 17.51 -5.81 9.36
N THR A 263 16.80 -5.95 10.48
CA THR A 263 17.40 -5.86 11.84
C THR A 263 18.44 -6.96 12.11
N PHE A 264 18.31 -8.13 11.49
CA PHE A 264 19.31 -9.19 11.59
C PHE A 264 20.55 -8.96 10.69
N ALA A 265 20.45 -8.06 9.72
CA ALA A 265 21.48 -7.83 8.70
C ALA A 265 22.30 -6.55 8.90
N GLU A 266 22.13 -5.83 10.02
CA GLU A 266 22.86 -4.58 10.28
C GLU A 266 24.39 -4.76 10.35
N SER A 267 24.93 -5.99 10.30
CA SER A 267 26.36 -6.26 10.20
C SER A 267 26.89 -6.45 8.77
N ASP A 268 26.05 -6.80 7.75
CA ASP A 268 26.58 -7.24 6.43
C ASP A 268 25.73 -6.87 5.18
N PHE A 269 24.70 -6.04 5.27
CA PHE A 269 23.81 -5.83 4.12
C PHE A 269 24.05 -4.50 3.39
N THR A 270 24.96 -4.49 2.44
CA THR A 270 24.81 -3.67 1.24
C THR A 270 23.65 -4.27 0.43
N ALA A 271 22.55 -3.53 0.27
CA ALA A 271 21.38 -3.98 -0.48
C ALA A 271 21.82 -4.54 -1.86
N PRO A 272 21.42 -5.77 -2.24
CA PRO A 272 21.76 -6.27 -3.57
C PRO A 272 21.14 -5.37 -4.62
N GLY A 273 21.97 -4.57 -5.29
CA GLY A 273 21.57 -3.70 -6.37
C GLY A 273 21.57 -2.21 -6.09
N GLY A 274 22.19 -1.71 -5.02
CA GLY A 274 22.63 -0.30 -4.85
C GLY A 274 21.63 0.80 -5.29
N ARG A 275 20.33 0.55 -5.29
CA ARG A 275 19.34 1.58 -5.64
C ARG A 275 18.85 2.25 -4.37
N GLU A 276 19.37 3.44 -4.13
CA GLU A 276 18.81 4.38 -3.16
C GLU A 276 17.29 4.49 -3.34
N ILE A 277 16.55 4.29 -2.25
CA ILE A 277 15.10 4.55 -2.24
C ILE A 277 14.93 6.07 -2.12
N ARG A 278 14.94 6.77 -3.24
CA ARG A 278 14.63 8.20 -3.28
C ARG A 278 13.16 8.39 -3.05
N LEU A 279 12.79 9.22 -2.06
CA LEU A 279 11.41 9.53 -1.72
C LEU A 279 10.75 10.46 -2.74
N CYS A 280 11.53 11.30 -3.39
CA CYS A 280 11.09 12.19 -4.45
C CYS A 280 11.80 11.83 -5.75
N ASN A 281 11.05 11.43 -6.77
CA ASN A 281 11.61 11.08 -8.07
C ASN A 281 11.71 12.38 -8.90
N GLN A 282 12.90 12.99 -8.98
CA GLN A 282 13.14 14.20 -9.76
C GLN A 282 12.59 14.12 -11.20
N LYS A 283 12.62 12.94 -11.83
CA LYS A 283 12.04 12.75 -13.17
C LYS A 283 10.53 12.95 -13.18
N SER A 284 9.81 12.44 -12.18
CA SER A 284 8.35 12.62 -12.05
C SER A 284 8.01 14.09 -11.79
N ARG A 285 8.85 14.81 -11.04
CA ARG A 285 8.70 16.25 -10.76
C ARG A 285 8.85 17.06 -12.04
N ILE A 286 9.88 16.79 -12.84
CA ILE A 286 10.14 17.48 -14.12
C ILE A 286 9.03 17.18 -15.14
N GLU A 287 8.56 15.95 -15.24
CA GLU A 287 7.47 15.58 -16.17
C GLU A 287 6.13 16.19 -15.75
N MET A 288 5.83 16.24 -14.47
CA MET A 288 4.60 16.85 -13.97
C MET A 288 4.62 18.36 -14.10
N GLN A 289 5.76 19.01 -13.81
CA GLN A 289 5.95 20.44 -14.03
C GLN A 289 5.79 20.81 -15.51
N LYS A 290 6.31 19.98 -16.42
CA LYS A 290 6.10 20.13 -17.87
C LYS A 290 4.62 19.98 -18.26
N LYS A 291 3.87 19.07 -17.63
CA LYS A 291 2.42 18.91 -17.87
C LYS A 291 1.60 20.08 -17.37
N ILE A 292 1.94 20.63 -16.20
CA ILE A 292 1.29 21.82 -15.62
C ILE A 292 1.54 23.03 -16.50
N ASN A 293 2.79 23.29 -16.89
CA ASN A 293 3.15 24.39 -17.76
C ASN A 293 2.49 24.27 -19.15
N LYS A 294 2.36 23.06 -19.69
CA LYS A 294 1.67 22.80 -20.96
C LYS A 294 0.17 23.09 -20.87
N LYS A 295 -0.48 22.71 -19.75
CA LYS A 295 -1.90 23.06 -19.49
C LYS A 295 -2.11 24.56 -19.31
N ALA A 296 -1.23 25.25 -18.58
CA ALA A 296 -1.31 26.70 -18.39
C ALA A 296 -1.16 27.47 -19.72
N ILE A 297 -0.27 27.00 -20.62
CA ILE A 297 -0.09 27.60 -21.95
C ILE A 297 -1.31 27.32 -22.84
N THR A 298 -1.92 26.14 -22.76
CA THR A 298 -3.12 25.80 -23.54
C THR A 298 -4.33 26.64 -23.09
N ASN A 299 -4.52 26.80 -21.79
CA ASN A 299 -5.60 27.63 -21.25
C ASN A 299 -5.41 29.13 -21.62
N LYS A 300 -4.17 29.68 -21.59
CA LYS A 300 -3.89 31.03 -22.05
C LYS A 300 -4.19 31.22 -23.55
N ARG A 301 -3.92 30.22 -24.40
CA ARG A 301 -4.25 30.28 -25.83
C ARG A 301 -5.76 30.24 -26.12
N GLN A 302 -6.53 29.52 -25.30
CA GLN A 302 -8.00 29.50 -25.43
C GLN A 302 -8.65 30.81 -24.98
N THR A 303 -8.06 31.52 -24.00
CA THR A 303 -8.58 32.81 -23.53
C THR A 303 -8.24 33.98 -24.50
N VAL A 304 -7.16 33.86 -25.28
CA VAL A 304 -6.76 34.88 -26.28
C VAL A 304 -7.55 34.72 -27.60
N ASN A 305 -8.16 33.58 -27.88
CA ASN A 305 -8.99 33.35 -29.07
C ASN A 305 -10.49 33.67 -28.83
N LEU A 306 -10.85 34.24 -27.69
CA LEU A 306 -12.21 34.61 -27.29
C LEU A 306 -12.35 36.14 -27.09
N ILE A 307 -11.34 36.90 -27.46
CA ILE A 307 -11.35 38.36 -27.63
C ILE A 307 -11.07 38.67 -29.12
#